data_54dd15a4a9d46b3f136fda251a08643e
#
_entry.id   54dd15a4a9d46b3f136fda251a08643e
#
_cell.length_a   1.000
_cell.length_b   1.000
_cell.length_c   1.000
_cell.angle_alpha   90.00
_cell.angle_beta   90.00
_cell.angle_gamma   90.00
#
_symmetry.space_group_name_H-M   'P 1'
#
loop_
_entity.id
_entity.type
_entity.pdbx_description
1 polymer ?
#
loop_
_entity_poly.entity_id
_entity_poly.type
_entity_poly.pdbx_seq_one_letter_code
_entity_poly.pdbx_strand_id
1 'polypeptide(L)'
;MTDSKQDEILNIFKETGALMTGHFILRSGLHSGHYFQCARACEYMNRVEQLAKLLLDKLTSLNFETVVSPAMGGLVIGQEVARRAGKRFIFVEKVADILTLRRGFVMNLGEKILVVEDVFTRGVGFVKPWKSLKPKELIQLGLRCLSIGVKAKQNLKFR
;
A
#
# COMPACT_ATOMS: atom_id res chain seq x y z
N MET A 1 -13.78 -10.50 16.29
CA MET A 1 -12.41 -10.96 15.96
C MET A 1 -11.66 -10.03 14.99
N THR A 2 -12.26 -8.98 14.45
CA THR A 2 -11.62 -7.99 13.56
C THR A 2 -10.88 -6.87 14.31
N ASP A 3 -11.20 -6.60 15.57
CA ASP A 3 -10.61 -5.52 16.35
C ASP A 3 -9.14 -5.79 16.74
N SER A 4 -8.79 -6.99 17.19
CA SER A 4 -7.45 -7.27 17.72
C SER A 4 -6.31 -7.11 16.70
N LYS A 5 -6.53 -7.45 15.41
CA LYS A 5 -5.51 -7.27 14.37
C LYS A 5 -5.36 -5.80 13.94
N GLN A 6 -6.42 -5.01 14.02
CA GLN A 6 -6.34 -3.58 13.78
C GLN A 6 -5.60 -2.87 14.89
N ASP A 7 -5.85 -3.28 16.13
CA ASP A 7 -5.15 -2.76 17.32
C ASP A 7 -3.66 -3.08 17.27
N GLU A 8 -3.28 -4.28 16.81
CA GLU A 8 -1.88 -4.68 16.63
C GLU A 8 -1.16 -3.77 15.62
N ILE A 9 -1.77 -3.52 14.46
CA ILE A 9 -1.23 -2.61 13.45
C ILE A 9 -1.11 -1.19 14.02
N LEU A 10 -2.14 -0.72 14.71
CA LEU A 10 -2.14 0.61 15.30
C LEU A 10 -1.07 0.78 16.38
N ASN A 11 -0.83 -0.26 17.18
CA ASN A 11 0.23 -0.27 18.18
C ASN A 11 1.61 -0.21 17.54
N ILE A 12 1.86 -0.96 16.46
CA ILE A 12 3.11 -0.86 15.70
C ILE A 12 3.35 0.60 15.24
N PHE A 13 2.32 1.24 14.69
CA PHE A 13 2.45 2.64 14.24
C PHE A 13 2.66 3.64 15.37
N LYS A 14 2.08 3.40 16.54
CA LYS A 14 2.33 4.23 17.74
C LYS A 14 3.75 4.04 18.27
N GLU A 15 4.18 2.80 18.47
CA GLU A 15 5.49 2.45 19.00
C GLU A 15 6.64 2.95 18.13
N THR A 16 6.48 2.92 16.82
CA THR A 16 7.47 3.41 15.85
C THR A 16 7.38 4.92 15.61
N GLY A 17 6.41 5.60 16.22
CA GLY A 17 6.14 7.01 15.95
C GLY A 17 5.65 7.28 14.51
N ALA A 18 5.20 6.24 13.81
CA ALA A 18 4.63 6.38 12.47
C ALA A 18 3.24 7.04 12.50
N LEU A 19 2.47 6.85 13.58
CA LEU A 19 1.24 7.59 13.82
C LEU A 19 1.54 8.88 14.58
N MET A 20 1.36 10.00 13.91
CA MET A 20 1.59 11.33 14.45
C MET A 20 0.24 12.01 14.76
N THR A 21 0.14 12.67 15.90
CA THR A 21 -1.04 13.45 16.32
C THR A 21 -0.69 14.93 16.27
N GLY A 22 -1.57 15.75 15.72
CA GLY A 22 -1.35 17.19 15.56
C GLY A 22 -2.29 17.77 14.50
N HIS A 23 -1.99 18.96 14.03
CA HIS A 23 -2.72 19.58 12.93
C HIS A 23 -1.91 19.46 11.63
N PHE A 24 -2.41 18.67 10.69
CA PHE A 24 -1.76 18.40 9.42
C PHE A 24 -2.62 18.85 8.25
N ILE A 25 -2.01 19.51 7.28
CA ILE A 25 -2.62 19.82 6.00
C ILE A 25 -2.21 18.71 5.02
N LEU A 26 -3.18 17.92 4.58
CA LEU A 26 -2.94 16.82 3.66
C LEU A 26 -2.70 17.35 2.23
N ARG A 27 -2.10 16.53 1.37
CA ARG A 27 -1.87 16.86 -0.05
C ARG A 27 -3.15 17.25 -0.81
N SER A 28 -4.31 16.81 -0.32
CA SER A 28 -5.63 17.18 -0.85
C SER A 28 -6.11 18.56 -0.41
N GLY A 29 -5.37 19.27 0.45
CA GLY A 29 -5.78 20.49 1.13
C GLY A 29 -6.68 20.29 2.33
N LEU A 30 -7.07 19.04 2.64
CA LEU A 30 -7.88 18.72 3.81
C LEU A 30 -7.03 18.74 5.08
N HIS A 31 -7.64 19.14 6.18
CA HIS A 31 -7.02 19.13 7.50
C HIS A 31 -7.27 17.79 8.20
N SER A 32 -6.27 17.30 8.94
CA SER A 32 -6.34 16.06 9.70
C SER A 32 -5.70 16.23 11.07
N GLY A 33 -6.29 15.61 12.09
CA GLY A 33 -5.69 15.51 13.42
C GLY A 33 -4.62 14.41 13.52
N HIS A 34 -4.47 13.59 12.49
CA HIS A 34 -3.53 12.48 12.46
C HIS A 34 -2.82 12.42 11.10
N TYR A 35 -1.56 12.01 11.13
CA TYR A 35 -0.75 11.74 9.95
C TYR A 35 0.00 10.43 10.12
N PHE A 36 0.00 9.60 9.07
CA PHE A 36 0.74 8.34 9.02
C PHE A 36 2.01 8.51 8.20
N GLN A 37 3.16 8.45 8.87
CA GLN A 37 4.48 8.39 8.22
C GLN A 37 4.95 6.94 8.23
N CYS A 38 4.41 6.13 7.34
CA CYS A 38 4.64 4.69 7.33
C CYS A 38 6.11 4.29 7.16
N ALA A 39 6.92 5.15 6.52
CA ALA A 39 8.36 4.94 6.42
C ALA A 39 9.04 4.73 7.78
N ARG A 40 8.54 5.38 8.86
CA ARG A 40 9.06 5.19 10.21
C ARG A 40 8.81 3.79 10.78
N ALA A 41 7.69 3.16 10.43
CA ALA A 41 7.45 1.76 10.77
C ALA A 41 8.30 0.83 9.90
N CYS A 42 8.54 1.23 8.65
CA CYS A 42 9.29 0.43 7.68
C CYS A 42 10.82 0.52 7.85
N GLU A 43 11.35 1.37 8.73
CA GLU A 43 12.79 1.34 9.08
C GLU A 43 13.16 0.14 9.98
N TYR A 44 12.18 -0.48 10.65
CA TYR A 44 12.37 -1.65 11.51
C TYR A 44 11.93 -2.92 10.81
N MET A 45 12.87 -3.74 10.36
CA MET A 45 12.56 -4.94 9.56
C MET A 45 11.68 -5.96 10.26
N ASN A 46 11.82 -6.10 11.58
CA ASN A 46 10.91 -6.95 12.38
C ASN A 46 9.46 -6.44 12.37
N ARG A 47 9.25 -5.12 12.31
CA ARG A 47 7.91 -4.52 12.18
C ARG A 47 7.36 -4.69 10.77
N VAL A 48 8.22 -4.54 9.75
CA VAL A 48 7.84 -4.83 8.36
C VAL A 48 7.40 -6.29 8.21
N GLU A 49 8.12 -7.22 8.83
CA GLU A 49 7.75 -8.63 8.85
C GLU A 49 6.39 -8.88 9.48
N GLN A 50 6.12 -8.27 10.65
CA GLN A 50 4.82 -8.37 11.34
C GLN A 50 3.68 -7.80 10.48
N LEU A 51 3.88 -6.61 9.90
CA LEU A 51 2.90 -5.95 9.03
C LEU A 51 2.61 -6.79 7.78
N ALA A 52 3.64 -7.34 7.14
CA ALA A 52 3.49 -8.20 5.97
C ALA A 52 2.73 -9.50 6.30
N LYS A 53 3.00 -10.11 7.48
CA LYS A 53 2.24 -11.26 7.97
C LYS A 53 0.76 -10.93 8.15
N LEU A 54 0.46 -9.84 8.88
CA LEU A 54 -0.92 -9.40 9.13
C LEU A 54 -1.67 -9.10 7.83
N LEU A 55 -0.95 -8.59 6.82
CA LEU A 55 -1.49 -8.34 5.50
C LEU A 55 -1.81 -9.65 4.77
N LEU A 56 -0.87 -10.58 4.72
CA LEU A 56 -1.04 -11.88 4.07
C LEU A 56 -2.14 -12.73 4.73
N ASP A 57 -2.27 -12.67 6.05
CA ASP A 57 -3.36 -13.32 6.79
C ASP A 57 -4.77 -12.88 6.35
N LYS A 58 -4.89 -11.66 5.78
CA LYS A 58 -6.15 -11.16 5.20
C LYS A 58 -6.37 -11.63 3.76
N LEU A 59 -5.39 -12.24 3.15
CA LEU A 59 -5.33 -12.57 1.73
C LEU A 59 -5.41 -14.07 1.43
N THR A 60 -5.75 -14.89 2.41
CA THR A 60 -5.70 -16.36 2.33
C THR A 60 -6.46 -16.96 1.14
N SER A 61 -7.44 -16.24 0.58
CA SER A 61 -8.21 -16.66 -0.60
C SER A 61 -7.71 -16.04 -1.92
N LEU A 62 -6.65 -15.21 -1.89
CA LEU A 62 -6.17 -14.52 -3.08
C LEU A 62 -5.05 -15.32 -3.76
N ASN A 63 -5.27 -15.60 -5.04
CA ASN A 63 -4.24 -16.13 -5.91
C ASN A 63 -3.59 -14.98 -6.70
N PHE A 64 -2.28 -14.76 -6.51
CA PHE A 64 -1.48 -13.79 -7.24
C PHE A 64 -0.09 -14.37 -7.55
N GLU A 65 0.55 -13.84 -8.58
CA GLU A 65 1.84 -14.31 -9.09
C GLU A 65 2.94 -13.29 -8.81
N THR A 66 2.59 -12.01 -8.89
CA THR A 66 3.54 -10.90 -8.74
C THR A 66 2.99 -9.85 -7.77
N VAL A 67 3.85 -9.34 -6.90
CA VAL A 67 3.59 -8.16 -6.09
C VAL A 67 4.17 -6.94 -6.80
N VAL A 68 3.37 -5.89 -6.91
CA VAL A 68 3.77 -4.61 -7.51
C VAL A 68 3.59 -3.50 -6.49
N SER A 69 4.62 -2.68 -6.30
CA SER A 69 4.56 -1.54 -5.40
C SER A 69 4.96 -0.24 -6.08
N PRO A 70 4.31 0.88 -5.75
CA PRO A 70 4.81 2.18 -6.18
C PRO A 70 6.05 2.57 -5.39
N ALA A 71 7.07 3.05 -6.10
CA ALA A 71 8.18 3.71 -5.45
C ALA A 71 7.74 5.11 -4.95
N MET A 72 8.20 5.51 -3.77
CA MET A 72 9.14 4.88 -2.85
C MET A 72 8.46 4.16 -1.70
N GLY A 73 7.32 4.67 -1.21
CA GLY A 73 6.70 4.26 0.06
C GLY A 73 6.34 2.78 0.14
N GLY A 74 5.86 2.22 -0.96
CA GLY A 74 5.45 0.82 -1.02
C GLY A 74 6.59 -0.20 -1.15
N LEU A 75 7.83 0.24 -1.41
CA LEU A 75 8.93 -0.69 -1.76
C LEU A 75 9.23 -1.69 -0.65
N VAL A 76 9.47 -1.20 0.57
CA VAL A 76 9.92 -2.04 1.68
C VAL A 76 8.86 -3.08 2.06
N ILE A 77 7.63 -2.63 2.25
CA ILE A 77 6.54 -3.53 2.62
C ILE A 77 6.14 -4.47 1.48
N GLY A 78 6.14 -3.99 0.24
CA GLY A 78 5.82 -4.81 -0.92
C GLY A 78 6.83 -5.92 -1.16
N GLN A 79 8.11 -5.60 -1.02
CA GLN A 79 9.19 -6.58 -1.12
C GLN A 79 9.04 -7.67 -0.04
N GLU A 80 8.74 -7.30 1.21
CA GLU A 80 8.57 -8.26 2.29
C GLU A 80 7.32 -9.14 2.09
N VAL A 81 6.21 -8.56 1.62
CA VAL A 81 5.01 -9.32 1.26
C VAL A 81 5.32 -10.35 0.18
N ALA A 82 6.05 -9.97 -0.86
CA ALA A 82 6.46 -10.88 -1.93
C ALA A 82 7.37 -11.98 -1.42
N ARG A 83 8.38 -11.63 -0.62
CA ARG A 83 9.32 -12.58 -0.01
C ARG A 83 8.59 -13.64 0.82
N ARG A 84 7.68 -13.22 1.70
CA ARG A 84 6.90 -14.14 2.56
C ARG A 84 5.92 -15.00 1.77
N ALA A 85 5.35 -14.47 0.71
CA ALA A 85 4.44 -15.20 -0.17
C ALA A 85 5.16 -16.11 -1.18
N GLY A 86 6.50 -16.05 -1.27
CA GLY A 86 7.27 -16.77 -2.30
C GLY A 86 6.92 -16.32 -3.71
N LYS A 87 6.66 -15.01 -3.91
CA LYS A 87 6.21 -14.43 -5.17
C LYS A 87 7.23 -13.46 -5.75
N ARG A 88 7.11 -13.20 -7.05
CA ARG A 88 7.89 -12.19 -7.76
C ARG A 88 7.56 -10.79 -7.21
N PHE A 89 8.57 -9.92 -7.11
CA PHE A 89 8.42 -8.51 -6.74
C PHE A 89 8.93 -7.61 -7.86
N ILE A 90 8.13 -6.62 -8.23
CA ILE A 90 8.51 -5.51 -9.10
C ILE A 90 7.94 -4.20 -8.55
N PHE A 91 8.43 -3.08 -9.05
CA PHE A 91 7.91 -1.79 -8.66
C PHE A 91 7.69 -0.87 -9.86
N VAL A 92 6.84 0.12 -9.67
CA VAL A 92 6.58 1.20 -10.63
C VAL A 92 7.10 2.51 -10.07
N GLU A 93 7.65 3.33 -10.94
CA GLU A 93 8.18 4.65 -10.62
C GLU A 93 7.26 5.73 -11.17
N LYS A 94 7.18 6.87 -10.48
CA LYS A 94 6.42 8.01 -10.95
C LYS A 94 7.27 8.85 -11.91
N VAL A 95 6.85 8.92 -13.16
CA VAL A 95 7.47 9.73 -14.21
C VAL A 95 6.41 10.68 -14.75
N ALA A 96 6.62 11.99 -14.65
CA ALA A 96 5.65 13.01 -15.07
C ALA A 96 4.23 12.71 -14.53
N ASP A 97 4.13 12.39 -13.23
CA ASP A 97 2.88 12.02 -12.54
C ASP A 97 2.20 10.72 -13.00
N ILE A 98 2.83 9.92 -13.86
CA ILE A 98 2.35 8.64 -14.35
C ILE A 98 3.17 7.51 -13.72
N LEU A 99 2.49 6.50 -13.14
CA LEU A 99 3.17 5.28 -12.68
C LEU A 99 3.61 4.46 -13.89
N THR A 100 4.91 4.24 -14.00
CA THR A 100 5.54 3.65 -15.17
C THR A 100 6.41 2.47 -14.77
N LEU A 101 6.29 1.36 -15.49
CA LEU A 101 7.24 0.25 -15.40
C LEU A 101 8.57 0.67 -16.03
N ARG A 102 9.65 0.52 -15.26
CA ARG A 102 11.02 0.80 -15.70
C ARG A 102 11.94 -0.34 -15.34
N ARG A 103 13.25 -0.13 -15.45
CA ARG A 103 14.28 -1.12 -15.04
C ARG A 103 14.21 -2.46 -15.76
N GLY A 104 13.57 -2.50 -16.94
CA GLY A 104 13.40 -3.76 -17.68
C GLY A 104 12.33 -4.69 -17.09
N PHE A 105 11.54 -4.22 -16.13
CA PHE A 105 10.40 -4.99 -15.62
C PHE A 105 9.34 -5.15 -16.69
N VAL A 106 8.80 -6.35 -16.79
CA VAL A 106 7.72 -6.70 -17.71
C VAL A 106 6.59 -7.34 -16.90
N MET A 107 5.36 -7.01 -17.23
CA MET A 107 4.16 -7.71 -16.78
C MET A 107 3.54 -8.43 -17.99
N ASN A 108 3.18 -9.69 -17.81
CA ASN A 108 2.57 -10.48 -18.87
C ASN A 108 1.05 -10.26 -18.90
N LEU A 109 0.46 -10.40 -20.08
CA LEU A 109 -0.98 -10.35 -20.21
C LEU A 109 -1.63 -11.50 -19.43
N GLY A 110 -2.62 -11.18 -18.57
CA GLY A 110 -3.27 -12.17 -17.72
C GLY A 110 -2.54 -12.51 -16.42
N GLU A 111 -1.34 -11.96 -16.18
CA GLU A 111 -0.60 -12.13 -14.92
C GLU A 111 -1.41 -11.56 -13.75
N LYS A 112 -1.59 -12.36 -12.70
CA LYS A 112 -2.34 -11.95 -11.50
C LYS A 112 -1.42 -11.15 -10.59
N ILE A 113 -1.69 -9.87 -10.44
CA ILE A 113 -0.87 -8.97 -9.63
C ILE A 113 -1.58 -8.56 -8.33
N LEU A 114 -0.79 -8.49 -7.25
CA LEU A 114 -1.15 -7.87 -5.99
C LEU A 114 -0.44 -6.53 -5.90
N VAL A 115 -1.20 -5.46 -5.77
CA VAL A 115 -0.60 -4.13 -5.54
C VAL A 115 -0.53 -3.88 -4.05
N VAL A 116 0.67 -3.55 -3.56
CA VAL A 116 0.96 -3.25 -2.16
C VAL A 116 1.51 -1.84 -2.04
N GLU A 117 0.92 -1.04 -1.17
CA GLU A 117 1.33 0.34 -0.89
C GLU A 117 1.30 0.60 0.62
N ASP A 118 2.10 1.54 1.10
CA ASP A 118 2.17 1.91 2.51
C ASP A 118 0.94 2.71 2.98
N VAL A 119 0.47 3.68 2.19
CA VAL A 119 -0.71 4.51 2.50
C VAL A 119 -1.65 4.59 1.31
N PHE A 120 -2.89 4.23 1.53
CA PHE A 120 -3.96 4.38 0.55
C PHE A 120 -4.80 5.63 0.84
N THR A 121 -4.59 6.71 0.09
CA THR A 121 -5.42 7.90 0.14
C THR A 121 -6.49 7.84 -0.96
N ARG A 122 -7.76 7.61 -0.58
CA ARG A 122 -8.99 7.69 -1.42
C ARG A 122 -8.82 7.42 -2.93
N GLY A 123 -8.11 6.38 -3.32
CA GLY A 123 -8.10 5.89 -4.71
C GLY A 123 -7.60 6.85 -5.81
N VAL A 124 -7.30 8.11 -5.48
CA VAL A 124 -6.94 9.13 -6.48
C VAL A 124 -5.50 8.97 -6.98
N GLY A 125 -4.60 8.43 -6.14
CA GLY A 125 -3.20 8.21 -6.52
C GLY A 125 -3.00 7.00 -7.42
N PHE A 126 -3.79 5.95 -7.24
CA PHE A 126 -3.59 4.66 -7.91
C PHE A 126 -4.40 4.49 -9.20
N VAL A 127 -5.66 4.93 -9.21
CA VAL A 127 -6.53 4.68 -10.36
C VAL A 127 -6.21 5.58 -11.55
N LYS A 128 -5.72 6.82 -11.32
CA LYS A 128 -5.39 7.74 -12.41
C LYS A 128 -4.16 7.33 -13.22
N PRO A 129 -3.04 6.91 -12.60
CA PRO A 129 -1.85 6.49 -13.35
C PRO A 129 -2.00 5.15 -14.07
N TRP A 130 -2.82 4.24 -13.53
CA TRP A 130 -3.11 2.94 -14.16
C TRP A 130 -4.10 3.08 -15.34
N LYS A 131 -4.70 4.26 -15.56
CA LYS A 131 -5.52 4.55 -16.75
C LYS A 131 -4.74 4.49 -18.07
N SER A 132 -3.42 4.53 -18.03
CA SER A 132 -2.58 4.28 -19.20
C SER A 132 -2.57 2.81 -19.63
N LEU A 133 -2.87 1.88 -18.71
CA LEU A 133 -3.25 0.51 -19.05
C LEU A 133 -4.73 0.54 -19.44
N LYS A 134 -5.06 0.02 -20.63
CA LYS A 134 -6.45 0.00 -21.10
C LYS A 134 -7.34 -0.69 -20.07
N PRO A 135 -8.58 -0.21 -19.80
CA PRO A 135 -9.47 -0.79 -18.77
C PRO A 135 -9.69 -2.30 -18.90
N LYS A 136 -9.63 -2.85 -20.11
CA LYS A 136 -9.68 -4.30 -20.36
C LYS A 136 -8.49 -5.06 -19.80
N GLU A 137 -7.32 -4.45 -19.77
CA GLU A 137 -6.09 -5.05 -19.23
C GLU A 137 -6.09 -5.06 -17.70
N LEU A 138 -6.65 -4.02 -17.06
CA LEU A 138 -6.80 -3.93 -15.61
C LEU A 138 -7.79 -4.98 -15.06
N ILE A 139 -8.87 -5.27 -15.78
CA ILE A 139 -9.86 -6.28 -15.39
C ILE A 139 -9.29 -7.69 -15.56
N GLN A 140 -8.51 -7.95 -16.61
CA GLN A 140 -7.86 -9.24 -16.86
C GLN A 140 -6.70 -9.52 -15.89
N LEU A 141 -6.01 -8.50 -15.41
CA LEU A 141 -4.87 -8.64 -14.49
C LEU A 141 -5.29 -8.93 -13.04
N GLY A 142 -6.58 -8.95 -12.73
CA GLY A 142 -7.06 -9.28 -11.37
C GLY A 142 -6.47 -8.36 -10.29
N LEU A 143 -6.40 -7.05 -10.58
CA LEU A 143 -5.78 -6.06 -9.71
C LEU A 143 -6.49 -5.99 -8.35
N ARG A 144 -5.78 -6.34 -7.27
CA ARG A 144 -6.21 -6.10 -5.90
C ARG A 144 -5.21 -5.20 -5.20
N CYS A 145 -5.73 -4.11 -4.62
CA CYS A 145 -4.94 -3.13 -3.90
C CYS A 145 -5.08 -3.34 -2.39
N LEU A 146 -3.96 -3.42 -1.71
CA LEU A 146 -3.88 -3.52 -0.26
C LEU A 146 -2.90 -2.48 0.27
N SER A 147 -3.32 -1.78 1.31
CA SER A 147 -2.45 -0.88 2.05
C SER A 147 -2.37 -1.32 3.50
N ILE A 148 -1.25 -1.01 4.13
CA ILE A 148 -1.04 -1.19 5.55
C ILE A 148 -1.87 -0.15 6.34
N GLY A 149 -2.31 0.92 5.69
CA GLY A 149 -3.04 2.01 6.30
C GLY A 149 -4.33 1.51 6.95
N VAL A 150 -4.45 1.74 8.26
CA VAL A 150 -5.71 1.70 8.94
C VAL A 150 -6.66 2.67 8.23
N LYS A 151 -7.87 2.23 7.87
CA LYS A 151 -8.92 3.16 7.46
C LYS A 151 -9.10 4.14 8.61
N ALA A 152 -8.46 5.29 8.54
CA ALA A 152 -8.78 6.38 9.42
C ALA A 152 -10.25 6.71 9.16
N LYS A 153 -11.14 6.39 10.11
CA LYS A 153 -12.47 6.96 10.16
C LYS A 153 -12.26 8.46 10.37
N GLN A 154 -12.13 9.17 9.27
CA GLN A 154 -12.12 10.62 9.30
C GLN A 154 -13.54 11.06 9.65
N ASN A 155 -13.80 11.31 10.92
CA ASN A 155 -14.88 12.20 11.31
C ASN A 155 -14.47 13.61 10.87
N LEU A 156 -14.61 13.87 9.59
CA LEU A 156 -14.46 15.20 9.00
C LEU A 156 -15.72 15.98 9.38
N LYS A 157 -15.66 16.69 10.51
CA LYS A 157 -16.56 17.83 10.74
C LYS A 157 -15.97 19.00 9.97
N PHE A 158 -16.63 19.36 8.88
CA PHE A 158 -16.41 20.64 8.21
C PHE A 158 -16.95 21.76 9.10
N ARG A 159 -16.16 22.75 9.35
CA ARG A 159 -16.55 24.12 9.57
C ARG A 159 -15.90 24.99 8.51
#